data_147073e6d1e0f67b68bfb98480d5fb21
#
_entry.id   147073e6d1e0f67b68bfb98480d5fb21
#
_cell.length_a   1.000
_cell.length_b   1.000
_cell.length_c   1.000
_cell.angle_alpha   90.00
_cell.angle_beta   90.00
_cell.angle_gamma   90.00
#
_symmetry.space_group_name_H-M   'P 1'
#
loop_
_entity.id
_entity.type
_entity.pdbx_description
1 polymer ?
#
loop_
_entity_poly.entity_id
_entity_poly.type
_entity_poly.pdbx_seq_one_letter_code
_entity_poly.pdbx_strand_id
1 'polypeptide(L)'
;MTIGGDSAGGASVDLQLSAYGGRDDGLFHAAAAESQSFGALLTVNEAQYQYDGLVQRVGCGNDTDTLQCLRNTDIAVISKNNINIPTPGGAGGNPIFMWSPVIDETFIVDYTYNLYSQGKFVKVPSIFGYVICFLSHANT
;
A
#
# COMPACT_ATOMS: atom_id res chain seq x y z
N MET A 1 -17.32 -16.75 1.72
CA MET A 1 -16.31 -16.41 0.69
C MET A 1 -14.92 -16.52 1.30
N THR A 2 -13.92 -17.02 0.58
CA THR A 2 -12.50 -16.98 0.99
C THR A 2 -11.82 -15.85 0.23
N ILE A 3 -10.98 -15.06 0.89
CA ILE A 3 -10.12 -14.08 0.23
C ILE A 3 -8.71 -14.67 0.10
N GLY A 4 -8.05 -14.38 -1.02
CA GLY A 4 -6.68 -14.88 -1.27
C GLY A 4 -5.91 -13.95 -2.19
N GLY A 5 -4.58 -13.96 -2.06
CA GLY A 5 -3.70 -13.16 -2.89
C GLY A 5 -2.22 -13.44 -2.63
N ASP A 6 -1.40 -13.16 -3.64
CA ASP A 6 0.05 -13.22 -3.54
C ASP A 6 0.67 -11.84 -3.77
N SER A 7 1.89 -11.63 -3.30
CA SER A 7 2.64 -10.39 -3.44
C SER A 7 1.84 -9.18 -2.90
N ALA A 8 1.53 -8.18 -3.70
CA ALA A 8 0.67 -7.06 -3.34
C ALA A 8 -0.76 -7.51 -2.98
N GLY A 9 -1.27 -8.58 -3.62
CA GLY A 9 -2.54 -9.20 -3.25
C GLY A 9 -2.49 -9.87 -1.89
N GLY A 10 -1.38 -10.52 -1.53
CA GLY A 10 -1.15 -11.04 -0.19
C GLY A 10 -1.15 -9.95 0.87
N ALA A 11 -0.49 -8.82 0.60
CA ALA A 11 -0.55 -7.63 1.47
C ALA A 11 -1.98 -7.07 1.59
N SER A 12 -2.76 -7.08 0.50
CA SER A 12 -4.17 -6.67 0.53
C SER A 12 -5.02 -7.56 1.44
N VAL A 13 -4.80 -8.89 1.41
CA VAL A 13 -5.46 -9.83 2.33
C VAL A 13 -5.14 -9.50 3.79
N ASP A 14 -3.88 -9.22 4.09
CA ASP A 14 -3.43 -8.86 5.44
C ASP A 14 -4.07 -7.55 5.94
N LEU A 15 -4.16 -6.55 5.06
CA LEU A 15 -4.84 -5.29 5.35
C LEU A 15 -6.35 -5.48 5.56
N GLN A 16 -7.00 -6.36 4.79
CA GLN A 16 -8.42 -6.67 4.98
C GLN A 16 -8.69 -7.39 6.31
N LEU A 17 -7.79 -8.28 6.74
CA LEU A 17 -7.90 -8.95 8.04
C LEU A 17 -7.82 -7.95 9.20
N SER A 18 -7.06 -6.89 9.07
CA SER A 18 -6.84 -5.87 10.10
C SER A 18 -7.65 -4.57 9.89
N ALA A 19 -8.44 -4.49 8.81
CA ALA A 19 -9.25 -3.32 8.48
C ALA A 19 -10.16 -2.89 9.64
N TYR A 20 -10.30 -1.57 9.82
CA TYR A 20 -11.09 -0.97 10.89
C TYR A 20 -10.72 -1.50 12.31
N GLY A 21 -9.44 -1.87 12.50
CA GLY A 21 -8.98 -2.45 13.76
C GLY A 21 -9.44 -3.88 14.00
N GLY A 22 -9.65 -4.64 12.95
CA GLY A 22 -10.10 -6.04 13.01
C GLY A 22 -11.61 -6.21 13.16
N ARG A 23 -12.40 -5.23 12.68
CA ARG A 23 -13.86 -5.33 12.67
C ARG A 23 -14.30 -6.47 11.75
N ASP A 24 -15.10 -7.38 12.27
CA ASP A 24 -15.65 -8.49 11.50
C ASP A 24 -17.07 -8.12 10.98
N ASP A 25 -17.16 -7.80 9.70
CA ASP A 25 -18.41 -7.54 9.01
C ASP A 25 -18.98 -8.79 8.31
N GLY A 26 -18.43 -9.98 8.58
CA GLY A 26 -18.89 -11.27 8.03
C GLY A 26 -18.67 -11.41 6.51
N LEU A 27 -17.77 -10.62 5.90
CA LEU A 27 -17.59 -10.59 4.45
C LEU A 27 -16.85 -11.82 3.91
N PHE A 28 -16.03 -12.45 4.75
CA PHE A 28 -15.29 -13.68 4.40
C PHE A 28 -15.15 -14.58 5.63
N HIS A 29 -14.93 -15.86 5.37
CA HIS A 29 -14.81 -16.88 6.43
C HIS A 29 -13.45 -17.59 6.43
N ALA A 30 -12.56 -17.26 5.50
CA ALA A 30 -11.18 -17.75 5.46
C ALA A 30 -10.30 -16.81 4.64
N ALA A 31 -9.00 -16.84 4.87
CA ALA A 31 -8.01 -16.02 4.21
C ALA A 31 -6.76 -16.83 3.81
N ALA A 32 -6.15 -16.50 2.67
CA ALA A 32 -4.88 -17.06 2.23
C ALA A 32 -4.00 -15.94 1.66
N ALA A 33 -2.83 -15.71 2.24
CA ALA A 33 -1.88 -14.71 1.78
C ALA A 33 -0.52 -15.35 1.50
N GLU A 34 0.04 -15.10 0.33
CA GLU A 34 1.32 -15.64 -0.08
C GLU A 34 2.30 -14.52 -0.39
N SER A 35 3.52 -14.64 0.16
CA SER A 35 4.65 -13.75 -0.14
C SER A 35 4.26 -12.26 -0.11
N GLN A 36 3.62 -11.83 0.97
CA GLN A 36 3.08 -10.46 1.10
C GLN A 36 4.14 -9.42 0.80
N SER A 37 3.84 -8.53 -0.14
CA SER A 37 4.72 -7.43 -0.52
C SER A 37 4.04 -6.11 -0.20
N PHE A 38 4.39 -5.56 0.95
CA PHE A 38 4.00 -4.20 1.32
C PHE A 38 4.97 -3.19 0.70
N GLY A 39 4.43 -2.10 0.14
CA GLY A 39 5.21 -0.88 -0.03
C GLY A 39 5.45 -0.22 1.33
N ALA A 40 6.07 0.95 1.33
CA ALA A 40 6.13 1.76 2.53
C ALA A 40 4.70 2.13 2.96
N LEU A 41 4.30 1.69 4.15
CA LEU A 41 3.00 2.07 4.73
C LEU A 41 3.21 3.39 5.48
N LEU A 42 2.84 4.48 4.81
CA LEU A 42 2.98 5.86 5.30
C LEU A 42 1.67 6.34 5.89
N THR A 43 1.72 7.34 6.76
CA THR A 43 0.53 8.12 7.11
C THR A 43 0.09 8.99 5.94
N VAL A 44 -1.15 9.49 5.97
CA VAL A 44 -1.66 10.42 4.95
C VAL A 44 -0.73 11.62 4.77
N ASN A 45 -0.27 12.21 5.88
CA ASN A 45 0.63 13.36 5.84
C ASN A 45 2.00 13.02 5.23
N GLU A 46 2.56 11.87 5.57
CA GLU A 46 3.83 11.42 5.01
C GLU A 46 3.72 11.08 3.52
N ALA A 47 2.55 10.60 3.06
CA ALA A 47 2.31 10.26 1.66
C ALA A 47 1.95 11.50 0.79
N GLN A 48 1.64 12.64 1.39
CA GLN A 48 1.20 13.85 0.67
C GLN A 48 2.17 14.28 -0.43
N TYR A 49 3.48 14.12 -0.23
CA TYR A 49 4.49 14.47 -1.25
C TYR A 49 4.30 13.76 -2.59
N GLN A 50 3.71 12.56 -2.58
CA GLN A 50 3.43 11.78 -3.79
C GLN A 50 2.41 12.49 -4.65
N TYR A 51 1.32 12.92 -4.03
CA TYR A 51 0.25 13.69 -4.67
C TYR A 51 0.78 15.05 -5.17
N ASP A 52 1.44 15.81 -4.30
CA ASP A 52 1.99 17.12 -4.64
C ASP A 52 2.97 17.04 -5.80
N GLY A 53 3.84 16.04 -5.78
CA GLY A 53 4.78 15.79 -6.86
C GLY A 53 4.10 15.48 -8.19
N LEU A 54 3.02 14.68 -8.20
CA LEU A 54 2.25 14.41 -9.42
C LEU A 54 1.56 15.67 -9.92
N VAL A 55 0.84 16.37 -9.04
CA VAL A 55 0.13 17.62 -9.34
C VAL A 55 1.05 18.65 -10.01
N GLN A 56 2.26 18.82 -9.47
CA GLN A 56 3.24 19.75 -10.08
C GLN A 56 3.69 19.28 -11.46
N ARG A 57 4.00 18.01 -11.64
CA ARG A 57 4.51 17.48 -12.92
C ARG A 57 3.49 17.50 -14.05
N VAL A 58 2.20 17.38 -13.74
CA VAL A 58 1.13 17.46 -14.76
C VAL A 58 0.65 18.88 -15.04
N GLY A 59 1.18 19.88 -14.30
CA GLY A 59 0.86 21.29 -14.48
C GLY A 59 -0.36 21.78 -13.70
N CYS A 60 -0.88 20.99 -12.75
CA CYS A 60 -2.05 21.34 -11.95
C CYS A 60 -1.69 22.10 -10.64
N GLY A 61 -0.41 22.35 -10.36
CA GLY A 61 0.05 22.88 -9.09
C GLY A 61 -0.43 24.27 -8.72
N ASN A 62 -0.87 25.07 -9.68
CA ASN A 62 -1.39 26.43 -9.45
C ASN A 62 -2.92 26.51 -9.50
N ASP A 63 -3.61 25.38 -9.72
CA ASP A 63 -5.06 25.36 -9.69
C ASP A 63 -5.61 25.48 -8.27
N THR A 64 -6.74 26.15 -8.13
CA THR A 64 -7.44 26.23 -6.84
C THR A 64 -8.08 24.91 -6.43
N ASP A 65 -8.40 24.05 -7.40
CA ASP A 65 -8.86 22.68 -7.23
C ASP A 65 -7.95 21.74 -8.02
N THR A 66 -6.84 21.37 -7.41
CA THR A 66 -5.82 20.49 -8.03
C THR A 66 -6.36 19.11 -8.36
N LEU A 67 -7.31 18.58 -7.57
CA LEU A 67 -7.93 17.29 -7.82
C LEU A 67 -8.84 17.33 -9.06
N GLN A 68 -9.63 18.39 -9.21
CA GLN A 68 -10.45 18.57 -10.40
C GLN A 68 -9.58 18.76 -11.64
N CYS A 69 -8.46 19.48 -11.52
CA CYS A 69 -7.48 19.60 -12.59
C CYS A 69 -6.95 18.22 -13.02
N LEU A 70 -6.54 17.38 -12.07
CA LEU A 70 -6.10 16.01 -12.35
C LEU A 70 -7.18 15.18 -13.06
N ARG A 71 -8.44 15.28 -12.61
CA ARG A 71 -9.58 14.57 -13.25
C ARG A 71 -9.81 15.00 -14.70
N ASN A 72 -9.49 16.23 -15.03
CA ASN A 72 -9.62 16.77 -16.38
C ASN A 72 -8.37 16.57 -17.25
N THR A 73 -7.26 16.12 -16.64
CA THR A 73 -6.00 15.89 -17.36
C THR A 73 -6.07 14.61 -18.17
N ASP A 74 -5.56 14.65 -19.40
CA ASP A 74 -5.46 13.48 -20.26
C ASP A 74 -4.66 12.36 -19.58
N ILE A 75 -5.18 11.14 -19.66
CA ILE A 75 -4.56 9.97 -19.02
C ILE A 75 -3.13 9.71 -19.52
N ALA A 76 -2.82 10.03 -20.76
CA ALA A 76 -1.46 9.90 -21.31
C ALA A 76 -0.47 10.85 -20.61
N VAL A 77 -0.93 12.06 -20.26
CA VAL A 77 -0.13 13.03 -19.48
C VAL A 77 0.10 12.52 -18.08
N ILE A 78 -0.95 12.03 -17.39
CA ILE A 78 -0.83 11.45 -16.05
C ILE A 78 0.12 10.25 -16.07
N SER A 79 -0.06 9.31 -16.99
CA SER A 79 0.75 8.12 -17.12
C SER A 79 2.24 8.43 -17.34
N LYS A 80 2.54 9.40 -18.21
CA LYS A 80 3.92 9.85 -18.47
C LYS A 80 4.58 10.46 -17.23
N ASN A 81 3.81 11.12 -16.38
CA ASN A 81 4.29 11.83 -15.19
C ASN A 81 4.16 11.02 -13.88
N ASN A 82 3.59 9.81 -13.98
CA ASN A 82 3.49 8.89 -12.85
C ASN A 82 4.81 8.13 -12.67
N ILE A 83 5.79 8.81 -12.11
CA ILE A 83 7.15 8.31 -11.87
C ILE A 83 7.45 8.25 -10.38
N ASN A 84 8.33 7.34 -9.99
CA ASN A 84 8.81 7.27 -8.61
C ASN A 84 9.69 8.50 -8.29
N ILE A 85 9.47 9.07 -7.12
CA ILE A 85 10.28 10.18 -6.59
C ILE A 85 10.77 9.82 -5.19
N PRO A 86 11.94 10.33 -4.76
CA PRO A 86 12.49 10.04 -3.44
C PRO A 86 11.53 10.45 -2.31
N THR A 87 11.47 9.63 -1.28
CA THR A 87 10.75 9.98 -0.04
C THR A 87 11.49 11.12 0.66
N PRO A 88 10.82 12.21 1.04
CA PRO A 88 11.43 13.31 1.77
C PRO A 88 12.06 12.82 3.09
N GLY A 89 13.31 13.19 3.34
CA GLY A 89 14.05 12.75 4.54
C GLY A 89 14.42 11.26 4.57
N GLY A 90 14.14 10.50 3.51
CA GLY A 90 14.52 9.10 3.40
C GLY A 90 16.03 8.90 3.17
N ALA A 91 16.50 7.65 3.35
CA ALA A 91 17.91 7.27 3.23
C ALA A 91 18.50 7.33 1.80
N GLY A 92 17.79 7.96 0.87
CA GLY A 92 18.16 8.09 -0.55
C GLY A 92 17.55 6.98 -1.41
N GLY A 93 17.37 7.29 -2.69
CA GLY A 93 16.75 6.40 -3.67
C GLY A 93 15.23 6.54 -3.75
N ASN A 94 14.68 6.01 -4.83
CA ASN A 94 13.26 5.99 -5.08
C ASN A 94 12.60 4.80 -4.37
N PRO A 95 11.36 4.92 -3.88
CA PRO A 95 10.63 3.77 -3.37
C PRO A 95 10.41 2.74 -4.49
N ILE A 96 10.38 1.46 -4.15
CA ILE A 96 10.07 0.38 -5.10
C ILE A 96 8.66 0.59 -5.67
N PHE A 97 7.71 0.95 -4.80
CA PHE A 97 6.33 1.27 -5.16
C PHE A 97 6.01 2.70 -4.76
N MET A 98 5.62 3.52 -5.74
CA MET A 98 5.29 4.93 -5.49
C MET A 98 3.97 5.07 -4.72
N TRP A 99 2.95 4.32 -5.13
CA TRP A 99 1.61 4.39 -4.55
C TRP A 99 1.36 3.13 -3.73
N SER A 100 1.31 3.31 -2.44
CA SER A 100 1.02 2.26 -1.47
C SER A 100 -0.21 2.62 -0.65
N PRO A 101 -0.87 1.67 0.01
CA PRO A 101 -1.87 1.97 1.02
C PRO A 101 -1.29 2.91 2.09
N VAL A 102 -2.14 3.72 2.68
CA VAL A 102 -1.75 4.67 3.74
C VAL A 102 -2.50 4.39 5.03
N ILE A 103 -1.89 4.72 6.16
CA ILE A 103 -2.56 4.73 7.47
C ILE A 103 -3.45 5.97 7.48
N ASP A 104 -4.75 5.77 7.34
CA ASP A 104 -5.78 6.81 7.27
C ASP A 104 -6.59 6.93 8.57
N GLU A 105 -6.20 6.18 9.60
CA GLU A 105 -6.85 6.11 10.92
C GLU A 105 -8.32 5.65 10.89
N THR A 106 -8.80 5.23 9.73
CA THR A 106 -10.18 4.76 9.52
C THR A 106 -10.21 3.33 9.01
N PHE A 107 -9.82 3.10 7.76
CA PHE A 107 -9.74 1.76 7.18
C PHE A 107 -8.44 1.06 7.63
N ILE A 108 -7.29 1.71 7.47
CA ILE A 108 -6.00 1.24 7.97
C ILE A 108 -5.66 2.10 9.20
N VAL A 109 -5.96 1.59 10.38
CA VAL A 109 -5.86 2.36 11.63
C VAL A 109 -4.45 2.35 12.24
N ASP A 110 -3.63 1.35 11.90
CA ASP A 110 -2.26 1.18 12.38
C ASP A 110 -1.53 0.15 11.49
N TYR A 111 -0.25 -0.07 11.73
CA TYR A 111 0.50 -1.15 11.11
C TYR A 111 -0.09 -2.53 11.46
N THR A 112 -0.15 -3.43 10.49
CA THR A 112 -0.77 -4.77 10.66
C THR A 112 -0.14 -5.55 11.80
N TYR A 113 1.19 -5.50 11.96
CA TYR A 113 1.89 -6.20 13.05
C TYR A 113 1.51 -5.67 14.45
N ASN A 114 1.25 -4.36 14.57
CA ASN A 114 0.76 -3.78 15.83
C ASN A 114 -0.66 -4.25 16.12
N LEU A 115 -1.53 -4.25 15.10
CA LEU A 115 -2.92 -4.71 15.25
C LEU A 115 -2.98 -6.19 15.61
N TYR A 116 -2.16 -7.02 14.97
CA TYR A 116 -2.08 -8.46 15.29
C TYR A 116 -1.58 -8.70 16.71
N SER A 117 -0.56 -7.98 17.16
CA SER A 117 -0.06 -8.10 18.54
C SER A 117 -1.13 -7.75 19.59
N GLN A 118 -2.06 -6.86 19.24
CA GLN A 118 -3.19 -6.47 20.07
C GLN A 118 -4.42 -7.36 19.88
N GLY A 119 -4.36 -8.37 18.99
CA GLY A 119 -5.49 -9.22 18.65
C GLY A 119 -6.59 -8.53 17.82
N LYS A 120 -6.29 -7.38 17.21
CA LYS A 120 -7.20 -6.57 16.39
C LYS A 120 -7.18 -7.02 14.93
N PHE A 121 -7.73 -8.18 14.67
CA PHE A 121 -7.90 -8.73 13.32
C PHE A 121 -9.09 -9.69 13.28
N VAL A 122 -9.67 -9.91 12.12
CA VAL A 122 -10.81 -10.82 11.89
C VAL A 122 -10.37 -12.26 12.18
N LYS A 123 -11.06 -12.95 13.09
CA LYS A 123 -10.71 -14.28 13.60
C LYS A 123 -11.26 -15.38 12.69
N VAL A 124 -10.64 -15.57 11.52
CA VAL A 124 -10.98 -16.63 10.57
C VAL A 124 -9.79 -17.56 10.33
N PRO A 125 -10.00 -18.82 9.90
CA PRO A 125 -8.93 -19.67 9.43
C PRO A 125 -8.08 -18.95 8.38
N SER A 126 -6.78 -18.86 8.61
CA SER A 126 -5.87 -18.12 7.74
C SER A 126 -4.60 -18.90 7.46
N ILE A 127 -4.12 -18.86 6.21
CA ILE A 127 -2.86 -19.43 5.76
C ILE A 127 -1.97 -18.29 5.28
N PHE A 128 -0.75 -18.22 5.81
CA PHE A 128 0.29 -17.31 5.37
C PHE A 128 1.47 -18.12 4.85
N GLY A 129 1.84 -17.90 3.61
CA GLY A 129 2.97 -18.54 2.94
C GLY A 129 4.02 -17.53 2.51
N TYR A 130 5.27 -18.00 2.33
CA TYR A 130 6.33 -17.19 1.73
C TYR A 130 7.29 -18.08 0.94
N VAL A 131 7.91 -17.52 -0.09
CA VAL A 131 8.94 -18.19 -0.87
C VAL A 131 10.31 -17.89 -0.27
N ILE A 132 11.07 -18.95 0.06
CA ILE A 132 12.47 -18.82 0.45
C ILE A 132 13.32 -18.90 -0.82
N CYS A 133 13.97 -17.81 -1.19
CA CYS A 133 14.95 -17.80 -2.26
C CYS A 133 16.34 -18.11 -1.67
N PHE A 134 16.85 -19.32 -1.88
CA PHE A 134 18.25 -19.62 -1.60
C PHE A 134 19.11 -19.05 -2.74
N LEU A 135 19.74 -17.91 -2.54
CA LEU A 135 20.82 -17.49 -3.38
C LEU A 135 22.01 -18.43 -3.09
N SER A 136 22.15 -19.48 -3.89
CA SER A 136 23.41 -20.22 -3.93
C SER A 136 24.46 -19.28 -4.51
N HIS A 137 25.35 -18.79 -3.68
CA HIS A 137 26.59 -18.18 -4.14
C HIS A 137 27.43 -19.33 -4.75
N ALA A 138 27.29 -19.51 -6.04
CA ALA A 138 28.31 -20.24 -6.80
C ALA A 138 29.52 -19.32 -6.84
N ASN A 139 30.46 -19.49 -5.88
CA ASN A 139 31.80 -18.99 -5.99
C ASN A 139 32.48 -19.79 -7.13
N THR A 140 32.68 -19.14 -8.27
CA THR A 140 33.65 -19.54 -9.28
C THR A 140 34.76 -18.50 -9.34
#